data_7b01f831bc7926731cdcb089ad9fd171
#
_entry.id   7b01f831bc7926731cdcb089ad9fd171
#
_cell.length_a   1.000
_cell.length_b   1.000
_cell.length_c   1.000
_cell.angle_alpha   90.00
_cell.angle_beta   90.00
_cell.angle_gamma   90.00
#
_symmetry.space_group_name_H-M   'P 1'
#
loop_
_entity.id
_entity.type
_entity.pdbx_description
1 polymer ?
#
loop_
_entity_poly.entity_id
_entity_poly.type
_entity_poly.pdbx_seq_one_letter_code
_entity_poly.pdbx_strand_id
1 'polypeptide(L)'
;MSRKNENKKGTNGAGSIRKITTTRNGKEYTYWQGRYTEGYDSCTGKQIQRSITGKTQKEVAQKLRQITAEIDAKTYVAPCKLSIAEWMAVWAQDYLVGIKASTAYLYKRTIELYIEPHLGHIRLDALNAHTVQHFYNELAKPSKPDAAPLSAKSIKNIHGVLHKALKQAVLIGYLRTNPTEACILPRIIRKEMHP
;
A
#
# COMPACT_ATOMS: atom_id res chain seq x y z
N MET A 1 11.82 -2.05 51.65
CA MET A 1 10.60 -1.34 51.20
C MET A 1 10.38 -1.66 49.71
N SER A 2 9.44 -2.54 49.44
CA SER A 2 9.15 -3.02 48.07
C SER A 2 8.17 -2.03 47.40
N ARG A 3 8.59 -1.36 46.31
CA ARG A 3 7.72 -0.48 45.52
C ARG A 3 6.74 -1.34 44.73
N LYS A 4 5.47 -1.37 45.16
CA LYS A 4 4.37 -1.91 44.36
C LYS A 4 4.27 -1.15 43.04
N ASN A 5 4.55 -1.84 41.92
CA ASN A 5 4.19 -1.37 40.58
C ASN A 5 2.67 -1.42 40.44
N GLU A 6 2.01 -0.28 40.61
CA GLU A 6 0.59 -0.14 40.25
C GLU A 6 0.46 -0.15 38.74
N ASN A 7 0.24 -1.33 38.20
CA ASN A 7 -0.23 -1.50 36.82
C ASN A 7 -1.63 -0.87 36.73
N LYS A 8 -1.73 0.41 36.39
CA LYS A 8 -2.99 1.02 35.96
C LYS A 8 -3.48 0.26 34.72
N LYS A 9 -4.49 -0.61 34.93
CA LYS A 9 -5.23 -1.21 33.83
C LYS A 9 -5.84 -0.07 32.99
N GLY A 10 -5.36 0.11 31.77
CA GLY A 10 -5.96 1.02 30.80
C GLY A 10 -7.39 0.58 30.52
N THR A 11 -8.25 1.52 30.14
CA THR A 11 -9.62 1.25 29.65
C THR A 11 -9.60 0.23 28.52
N ASN A 12 -10.55 -0.70 28.51
CA ASN A 12 -10.69 -1.70 27.45
C ASN A 12 -10.75 -0.97 26.09
N GLY A 13 -9.86 -1.35 25.15
CA GLY A 13 -9.75 -0.72 23.83
C GLY A 13 -8.60 0.27 23.67
N ALA A 14 -8.10 0.91 24.74
CA ALA A 14 -7.04 1.94 24.65
C ALA A 14 -5.64 1.39 24.28
N GLY A 15 -5.49 0.06 24.19
CA GLY A 15 -4.20 -0.58 23.95
C GLY A 15 -3.27 -0.55 25.18
N SER A 16 -2.12 -1.18 25.09
CA SER A 16 -1.11 -1.19 26.14
C SER A 16 0.24 -0.69 25.63
N ILE A 17 0.97 0.09 26.45
CA ILE A 17 2.30 0.58 26.09
C ILE A 17 3.29 0.01 27.10
N ARG A 18 4.39 -0.57 26.59
CA ARG A 18 5.47 -1.11 27.40
C ARG A 18 6.83 -0.74 26.85
N LYS A 19 7.82 -0.64 27.72
CA LYS A 19 9.23 -0.47 27.36
C LYS A 19 9.82 -1.86 27.10
N ILE A 20 10.52 -2.01 25.99
CA ILE A 20 11.20 -3.26 25.61
C ILE A 20 12.69 -2.97 25.47
N THR A 21 13.50 -3.82 26.08
CA THR A 21 14.94 -3.85 25.90
C THR A 21 15.31 -5.12 25.15
N THR A 22 16.09 -4.97 24.08
CA THR A 22 16.55 -6.09 23.23
C THR A 22 18.06 -5.99 23.06
N THR A 23 18.76 -7.09 23.22
CA THR A 23 20.20 -7.15 22.97
C THR A 23 20.43 -7.64 21.55
N ARG A 24 21.19 -6.89 20.77
CA ARG A 24 21.61 -7.26 19.41
C ARG A 24 23.11 -6.99 19.25
N ASN A 25 23.87 -8.01 18.85
CA ASN A 25 25.35 -7.92 18.71
C ASN A 25 26.03 -7.38 19.99
N GLY A 26 25.63 -7.82 21.19
CA GLY A 26 26.19 -7.38 22.46
C GLY A 26 25.81 -5.96 22.91
N LYS A 27 24.99 -5.23 22.14
CA LYS A 27 24.50 -3.89 22.48
C LYS A 27 23.03 -3.94 22.87
N GLU A 28 22.69 -3.26 23.96
CA GLU A 28 21.29 -3.11 24.40
C GLU A 28 20.60 -1.97 23.66
N TYR A 29 19.43 -2.28 23.10
CA TYR A 29 18.54 -1.33 22.46
C TYR A 29 17.23 -1.27 23.21
N THR A 30 16.81 -0.08 23.58
CA THR A 30 15.56 0.17 24.29
C THR A 30 14.59 0.91 23.36
N TYR A 31 13.35 0.41 23.27
CA TYR A 31 12.28 1.04 22.51
C TYR A 31 10.93 0.83 23.21
N TRP A 32 9.94 1.62 22.84
CA TRP A 32 8.59 1.50 23.33
C TRP A 32 7.72 0.74 22.33
N GLN A 33 6.89 -0.15 22.85
CA GLN A 33 5.93 -0.92 22.05
C GLN A 33 4.51 -0.64 22.56
N GLY A 34 3.62 -0.27 21.63
CA GLY A 34 2.18 -0.21 21.86
C GLY A 34 1.51 -1.43 21.23
N ARG A 35 0.53 -2.04 21.91
CA ARG A 35 -0.32 -3.10 21.37
C ARG A 35 -1.75 -2.60 21.26
N TYR A 36 -2.43 -2.96 20.18
CA TYR A 36 -3.83 -2.64 19.95
C TYR A 36 -4.53 -3.82 19.31
N THR A 37 -5.86 -3.82 19.41
CA THR A 37 -6.72 -4.80 18.77
C THR A 37 -7.19 -4.22 17.44
N GLU A 38 -6.91 -4.93 16.35
CA GLU A 38 -7.40 -4.56 15.02
C GLU A 38 -8.85 -4.98 14.83
N GLY A 39 -9.22 -6.12 15.38
CA GLY A 39 -10.55 -6.72 15.27
C GLY A 39 -10.55 -8.15 15.80
N TYR A 40 -11.54 -8.92 15.36
CA TYR A 40 -11.69 -10.33 15.67
C TYR A 40 -11.74 -11.13 14.37
N ASP A 41 -11.07 -12.26 14.35
CA ASP A 41 -11.15 -13.22 13.25
C ASP A 41 -12.58 -13.77 13.14
N SER A 42 -13.20 -13.64 11.96
CA SER A 42 -14.59 -14.03 11.73
C SER A 42 -14.82 -15.54 11.82
N CYS A 43 -13.81 -16.35 11.59
CA CYS A 43 -13.91 -17.81 11.62
C CYS A 43 -13.63 -18.40 13.01
N THR A 44 -12.66 -17.85 13.72
CA THR A 44 -12.21 -18.39 15.01
C THR A 44 -12.64 -17.59 16.23
N GLY A 45 -13.21 -16.37 16.02
CA GLY A 45 -13.57 -15.42 17.09
C GLY A 45 -12.36 -14.88 17.87
N LYS A 46 -11.14 -15.23 17.48
CA LYS A 46 -9.93 -14.80 18.18
C LYS A 46 -9.60 -13.34 17.89
N GLN A 47 -9.10 -12.66 18.90
CA GLN A 47 -8.67 -11.27 18.81
C GLN A 47 -7.41 -11.14 17.93
N ILE A 48 -7.49 -10.30 16.92
CA ILE A 48 -6.35 -9.94 16.07
C ILE A 48 -5.62 -8.77 16.74
N GLN A 49 -4.45 -9.04 17.30
CA GLN A 49 -3.62 -8.03 17.96
C GLN A 49 -2.45 -7.63 17.06
N ARG A 50 -2.20 -6.32 16.99
CA ARG A 50 -1.01 -5.75 16.34
C ARG A 50 -0.19 -4.91 17.29
N SER A 51 1.05 -4.64 16.92
CA SER A 51 1.94 -3.80 17.70
C SER A 51 2.59 -2.72 16.84
N ILE A 52 2.81 -1.56 17.46
CA ILE A 52 3.59 -0.46 16.92
C ILE A 52 4.77 -0.19 17.81
N THR A 53 5.85 0.33 17.27
CA THR A 53 7.07 0.66 17.99
C THR A 53 7.46 2.12 17.80
N GLY A 54 8.18 2.68 18.74
CA GLY A 54 8.70 4.03 18.67
C GLY A 54 9.86 4.25 19.65
N LYS A 55 10.59 5.33 19.45
CA LYS A 55 11.73 5.69 20.28
C LYS A 55 11.28 6.22 21.66
N THR A 56 10.14 6.88 21.72
CA THR A 56 9.60 7.48 22.94
C THR A 56 8.20 6.97 23.26
N GLN A 57 7.85 6.98 24.56
CA GLN A 57 6.50 6.63 25.01
C GLN A 57 5.43 7.57 24.42
N LYS A 58 5.74 8.86 24.32
CA LYS A 58 4.83 9.89 23.76
C LYS A 58 4.50 9.61 22.31
N GLU A 59 5.51 9.26 21.50
CA GLU A 59 5.34 8.90 20.08
C GLU A 59 4.41 7.70 19.93
N VAL A 60 4.66 6.63 20.70
CA VAL A 60 3.84 5.41 20.65
C VAL A 60 2.42 5.68 21.13
N ALA A 61 2.24 6.49 22.17
CA ALA A 61 0.92 6.88 22.66
C ALA A 61 0.13 7.68 21.63
N GLN A 62 0.78 8.59 20.91
CA GLN A 62 0.15 9.37 19.83
C GLN A 62 -0.27 8.48 18.66
N LYS A 63 0.62 7.61 18.18
CA LYS A 63 0.31 6.64 17.14
C LYS A 63 -0.84 5.70 17.54
N LEU A 64 -0.83 5.24 18.80
CA LEU A 64 -1.86 4.35 19.30
C LEU A 64 -3.24 5.03 19.29
N ARG A 65 -3.33 6.28 19.79
CA ARG A 65 -4.58 7.06 19.78
C ARG A 65 -5.10 7.26 18.36
N GLN A 66 -4.23 7.56 17.42
CA GLN A 66 -4.60 7.74 16.03
C GLN A 66 -5.18 6.45 15.43
N ILE A 67 -4.48 5.31 15.61
CA ILE A 67 -4.93 4.01 15.12
C ILE A 67 -6.24 3.60 15.77
N THR A 68 -6.41 3.78 17.07
CA THR A 68 -7.65 3.45 17.76
C THR A 68 -8.81 4.28 17.25
N ALA A 69 -8.62 5.59 17.02
CA ALA A 69 -9.64 6.45 16.45
C ALA A 69 -10.01 6.02 15.01
N GLU A 70 -9.04 5.57 14.21
CA GLU A 70 -9.29 5.05 12.85
C GLU A 70 -10.06 3.73 12.88
N ILE A 71 -9.79 2.84 13.84
CA ILE A 71 -10.53 1.59 14.05
C ILE A 71 -11.97 1.89 14.44
N ASP A 72 -12.17 2.79 15.40
CA ASP A 72 -13.51 3.18 15.87
C ASP A 72 -14.32 3.84 14.75
N ALA A 73 -13.68 4.64 13.89
CA ALA A 73 -14.28 5.26 12.72
C ALA A 73 -14.44 4.29 11.53
N LYS A 74 -13.99 3.03 11.64
CA LYS A 74 -13.97 2.02 10.55
C LYS A 74 -13.17 2.48 9.31
N THR A 75 -12.22 3.39 9.48
CA THR A 75 -11.34 3.90 8.42
C THR A 75 -9.93 3.31 8.50
N TYR A 76 -9.70 2.45 9.48
CA TYR A 76 -8.40 1.79 9.66
C TYR A 76 -8.12 0.85 8.49
N VAL A 77 -6.93 1.00 7.89
CA VAL A 77 -6.39 0.09 6.88
C VAL A 77 -5.13 -0.56 7.48
N ALA A 78 -5.16 -1.88 7.57
CA ALA A 78 -4.01 -2.64 8.06
C ALA A 78 -2.80 -2.44 7.15
N PRO A 79 -1.58 -2.25 7.70
CA PRO A 79 -0.37 -2.17 6.89
C PRO A 79 -0.23 -3.40 6.01
N CYS A 80 -0.32 -3.21 4.70
CA CYS A 80 -0.14 -4.26 3.71
C CYS A 80 1.36 -4.44 3.45
N LYS A 81 1.87 -5.67 3.61
CA LYS A 81 3.29 -5.97 3.35
C LYS A 81 3.57 -6.30 1.89
N LEU A 82 2.53 -6.48 1.08
CA LEU A 82 2.66 -6.83 -0.33
C LEU A 82 3.38 -5.71 -1.09
N SER A 83 4.27 -6.11 -1.97
CA SER A 83 4.81 -5.23 -3.02
C SER A 83 3.78 -5.05 -4.15
N ILE A 84 4.01 -4.07 -5.01
CA ILE A 84 3.17 -3.87 -6.21
C ILE A 84 3.24 -5.11 -7.11
N ALA A 85 4.41 -5.73 -7.29
CA ALA A 85 4.54 -6.95 -8.09
C ALA A 85 3.68 -8.08 -7.55
N GLU A 86 3.76 -8.34 -6.23
CA GLU A 86 2.95 -9.38 -5.58
C GLU A 86 1.44 -9.08 -5.68
N TRP A 87 1.05 -7.82 -5.47
CA TRP A 87 -0.35 -7.43 -5.63
C TRP A 87 -0.85 -7.61 -7.06
N MET A 88 -0.07 -7.18 -8.06
CA MET A 88 -0.42 -7.33 -9.48
C MET A 88 -0.55 -8.79 -9.89
N ALA A 89 0.29 -9.69 -9.36
CA ALA A 89 0.17 -11.12 -9.60
C ALA A 89 -1.14 -11.68 -9.04
N VAL A 90 -1.47 -11.37 -7.78
CA VAL A 90 -2.75 -11.75 -7.15
C VAL A 90 -3.94 -11.18 -7.95
N TRP A 91 -3.90 -9.90 -8.29
CA TRP A 91 -4.97 -9.27 -9.05
C TRP A 91 -5.16 -9.89 -10.44
N ALA A 92 -4.06 -10.20 -11.14
CA ALA A 92 -4.13 -10.83 -12.45
C ALA A 92 -4.61 -12.27 -12.41
N GLN A 93 -4.46 -12.97 -11.28
CA GLN A 93 -4.94 -14.33 -11.08
C GLN A 93 -6.40 -14.35 -10.66
N ASP A 94 -6.78 -13.55 -9.66
CA ASP A 94 -8.05 -13.72 -8.95
C ASP A 94 -9.16 -12.77 -9.43
N TYR A 95 -8.79 -11.59 -9.98
CA TYR A 95 -9.75 -10.52 -10.29
C TYR A 95 -9.99 -10.28 -11.79
N LEU A 96 -9.33 -11.05 -12.68
CA LEU A 96 -9.58 -11.01 -14.12
C LEU A 96 -10.62 -12.04 -14.58
N VAL A 97 -11.46 -12.54 -13.68
CA VAL A 97 -12.53 -13.49 -13.99
C VAL A 97 -13.60 -12.81 -14.84
N GLY A 98 -14.09 -13.50 -15.88
CA GLY A 98 -15.14 -12.97 -16.76
C GLY A 98 -14.67 -11.98 -17.83
N ILE A 99 -13.37 -11.70 -17.92
CA ILE A 99 -12.78 -10.87 -18.98
C ILE A 99 -12.37 -11.74 -20.16
N LYS A 100 -12.52 -11.23 -21.41
CA LYS A 100 -12.04 -11.93 -22.61
C LYS A 100 -10.57 -12.31 -22.48
N ALA A 101 -10.19 -13.51 -22.88
CA ALA A 101 -8.84 -14.03 -22.79
C ALA A 101 -7.79 -13.08 -23.42
N SER A 102 -8.11 -12.45 -24.56
CA SER A 102 -7.25 -11.47 -25.22
C SER A 102 -7.01 -10.23 -24.36
N THR A 103 -8.02 -9.74 -23.64
CA THR A 103 -7.90 -8.59 -22.73
C THR A 103 -7.07 -8.97 -21.48
N ALA A 104 -7.31 -10.14 -20.93
CA ALA A 104 -6.53 -10.64 -19.78
C ALA A 104 -5.06 -10.81 -20.16
N TYR A 105 -4.78 -11.32 -21.35
CA TYR A 105 -3.41 -11.41 -21.90
C TYR A 105 -2.75 -10.04 -22.02
N LEU A 106 -3.45 -9.05 -22.58
CA LEU A 106 -2.94 -7.68 -22.69
C LEU A 106 -2.65 -7.04 -21.33
N TYR A 107 -3.50 -7.30 -20.32
CA TYR A 107 -3.29 -6.79 -18.97
C TYR A 107 -2.04 -7.41 -18.33
N LYS A 108 -1.89 -8.74 -18.40
CA LYS A 108 -0.70 -9.44 -17.91
C LYS A 108 0.57 -8.93 -18.59
N ARG A 109 0.55 -8.80 -19.91
CA ARG A 109 1.69 -8.25 -20.66
C ARG A 109 2.01 -6.80 -20.28
N THR A 110 0.99 -5.98 -20.02
CA THR A 110 1.19 -4.59 -19.55
C THR A 110 1.85 -4.56 -18.16
N ILE A 111 1.46 -5.46 -17.28
CA ILE A 111 2.06 -5.60 -15.95
C ILE A 111 3.53 -5.97 -16.07
N GLU A 112 3.84 -7.03 -16.80
CA GLU A 112 5.19 -7.57 -16.97
C GLU A 112 6.15 -6.57 -17.65
N LEU A 113 5.70 -5.86 -18.69
CA LEU A 113 6.57 -4.99 -19.48
C LEU A 113 6.75 -3.59 -18.88
N TYR A 114 5.74 -3.06 -18.17
CA TYR A 114 5.76 -1.65 -17.75
C TYR A 114 5.60 -1.45 -16.26
N ILE A 115 4.68 -2.15 -15.61
CA ILE A 115 4.35 -1.86 -14.21
C ILE A 115 5.38 -2.50 -13.27
N GLU A 116 5.64 -3.78 -13.44
CA GLU A 116 6.52 -4.55 -12.57
C GLU A 116 7.97 -4.04 -12.58
N PRO A 117 8.62 -3.75 -13.74
CA PRO A 117 9.98 -3.26 -13.75
C PRO A 117 10.18 -1.90 -13.08
N HIS A 118 9.15 -1.03 -13.11
CA HIS A 118 9.26 0.34 -12.58
C HIS A 118 8.72 0.49 -11.16
N LEU A 119 7.63 -0.18 -10.83
CA LEU A 119 6.91 -0.02 -9.56
C LEU A 119 6.92 -1.29 -8.70
N GLY A 120 7.24 -2.46 -9.27
CA GLY A 120 7.06 -3.76 -8.64
C GLY A 120 7.73 -3.91 -7.26
N HIS A 121 8.91 -3.30 -7.09
CA HIS A 121 9.68 -3.33 -5.84
C HIS A 121 9.10 -2.47 -4.70
N ILE A 122 8.17 -1.56 -5.04
CA ILE A 122 7.57 -0.64 -4.07
C ILE A 122 6.48 -1.38 -3.29
N ARG A 123 6.41 -1.14 -1.99
CA ARG A 123 5.31 -1.66 -1.16
C ARG A 123 4.00 -0.97 -1.54
N LEU A 124 2.93 -1.74 -1.54
CA LEU A 124 1.59 -1.25 -1.91
C LEU A 124 1.15 -0.07 -1.02
N ASP A 125 1.39 -0.15 0.29
CA ASP A 125 1.06 0.89 1.26
C ASP A 125 1.96 2.14 1.20
N ALA A 126 3.12 2.06 0.52
CA ALA A 126 4.05 3.17 0.32
C ALA A 126 3.86 3.87 -1.03
N LEU A 127 3.03 3.31 -1.94
CA LEU A 127 2.78 3.90 -3.24
C LEU A 127 1.98 5.20 -3.09
N ASN A 128 2.49 6.28 -3.64
CA ASN A 128 1.85 7.59 -3.63
C ASN A 128 1.67 8.16 -5.04
N ALA A 129 0.83 9.19 -5.16
CA ALA A 129 0.51 9.80 -6.45
C ALA A 129 1.75 10.42 -7.15
N HIS A 130 2.71 10.96 -6.40
CA HIS A 130 3.94 11.52 -6.96
C HIS A 130 4.78 10.44 -7.65
N THR A 131 4.95 9.29 -7.01
CA THR A 131 5.69 8.14 -7.59
C THR A 131 5.01 7.64 -8.85
N VAL A 132 3.68 7.54 -8.86
CA VAL A 132 2.91 7.12 -10.04
C VAL A 132 3.00 8.16 -11.17
N GLN A 133 2.95 9.46 -10.84
CA GLN A 133 3.13 10.52 -11.84
C GLN A 133 4.53 10.48 -12.46
N HIS A 134 5.56 10.29 -11.63
CA HIS A 134 6.93 10.15 -12.12
C HIS A 134 7.07 8.96 -13.07
N PHE A 135 6.47 7.81 -12.73
CA PHE A 135 6.41 6.65 -13.61
C PHE A 135 5.80 6.98 -14.99
N TYR A 136 4.67 7.68 -15.06
CA TYR A 136 4.09 8.08 -16.34
C TYR A 136 4.98 9.05 -17.13
N ASN A 137 5.66 9.96 -16.44
CA ASN A 137 6.60 10.88 -17.06
C ASN A 137 7.82 10.15 -17.64
N GLU A 138 8.32 9.11 -16.95
CA GLU A 138 9.40 8.25 -17.46
C GLU A 138 8.96 7.47 -18.70
N LEU A 139 7.74 6.92 -18.71
CA LEU A 139 7.20 6.23 -19.88
C LEU A 139 7.03 7.14 -21.12
N ALA A 140 6.86 8.45 -20.90
CA ALA A 140 6.77 9.45 -21.97
C ALA A 140 8.14 9.83 -22.56
N LYS A 141 9.25 9.40 -21.94
CA LYS A 141 10.61 9.62 -22.46
C LYS A 141 11.04 8.43 -23.34
N PRO A 142 11.94 8.65 -24.29
CA PRO A 142 12.54 7.56 -25.03
C PRO A 142 13.29 6.60 -24.09
N SER A 143 13.06 5.31 -24.21
CA SER A 143 13.77 4.29 -23.40
C SER A 143 15.24 4.09 -23.82
N LYS A 144 15.60 4.49 -25.06
CA LYS A 144 16.94 4.49 -25.62
C LYS A 144 17.09 5.72 -26.53
N PRO A 145 18.32 6.18 -26.83
CA PRO A 145 18.54 7.35 -27.68
C PRO A 145 17.78 7.30 -29.04
N ASP A 146 17.68 6.10 -29.63
CA ASP A 146 17.04 5.89 -30.94
C ASP A 146 15.61 5.32 -30.85
N ALA A 147 15.05 5.16 -29.64
CA ALA A 147 13.72 4.62 -29.46
C ALA A 147 12.67 5.74 -29.38
N ALA A 148 11.53 5.56 -30.06
CA ALA A 148 10.41 6.47 -29.90
C ALA A 148 9.78 6.36 -28.49
N PRO A 149 9.36 7.47 -27.87
CA PRO A 149 8.65 7.45 -26.61
C PRO A 149 7.30 6.74 -26.74
N LEU A 150 6.75 6.23 -25.64
CA LEU A 150 5.42 5.64 -25.65
C LEU A 150 4.36 6.69 -26.01
N SER A 151 3.41 6.28 -26.85
CA SER A 151 2.30 7.15 -27.23
C SER A 151 1.40 7.48 -26.01
N ALA A 152 0.75 8.65 -26.04
CA ALA A 152 -0.23 9.02 -25.02
C ALA A 152 -1.34 7.97 -24.85
N LYS A 153 -1.73 7.28 -25.93
CA LYS A 153 -2.70 6.19 -25.90
C LYS A 153 -2.15 4.98 -25.13
N SER A 154 -0.88 4.61 -25.35
CA SER A 154 -0.24 3.51 -24.64
C SER A 154 -0.15 3.81 -23.15
N ILE A 155 0.27 5.02 -22.77
CA ILE A 155 0.33 5.46 -21.34
C ILE A 155 -1.05 5.40 -20.70
N LYS A 156 -2.11 5.84 -21.40
CA LYS A 156 -3.49 5.72 -20.92
C LYS A 156 -3.94 4.27 -20.72
N ASN A 157 -3.53 3.36 -21.58
CA ASN A 157 -3.82 1.94 -21.42
C ASN A 157 -3.12 1.37 -20.19
N ILE A 158 -1.84 1.70 -19.99
CA ILE A 158 -1.06 1.29 -18.81
C ILE A 158 -1.70 1.85 -17.53
N HIS A 159 -2.07 3.14 -17.53
CA HIS A 159 -2.82 3.75 -16.43
C HIS A 159 -4.12 2.99 -16.14
N GLY A 160 -4.89 2.63 -17.18
CA GLY A 160 -6.15 1.90 -17.02
C GLY A 160 -6.00 0.56 -16.30
N VAL A 161 -4.92 -0.17 -16.58
CA VAL A 161 -4.59 -1.43 -15.89
C VAL A 161 -4.22 -1.17 -14.43
N LEU A 162 -3.27 -0.26 -14.19
CA LEU A 162 -2.82 0.10 -12.85
C LEU A 162 -3.98 0.66 -12.00
N HIS A 163 -4.78 1.56 -12.57
CA HIS A 163 -5.95 2.15 -11.90
C HIS A 163 -6.95 1.08 -11.45
N LYS A 164 -7.30 0.12 -12.32
CA LYS A 164 -8.23 -0.97 -11.99
C LYS A 164 -7.70 -1.84 -10.86
N ALA A 165 -6.44 -2.23 -10.93
CA ALA A 165 -5.83 -3.06 -9.88
C ALA A 165 -5.76 -2.33 -8.54
N LEU A 166 -5.38 -1.05 -8.52
CA LEU A 166 -5.32 -0.27 -7.28
C LEU A 166 -6.71 0.10 -6.76
N LYS A 167 -7.70 0.30 -7.64
CA LYS A 167 -9.11 0.46 -7.21
C LYS A 167 -9.61 -0.79 -6.50
N GLN A 168 -9.25 -1.98 -6.99
CA GLN A 168 -9.59 -3.23 -6.31
C GLN A 168 -8.89 -3.33 -4.95
N ALA A 169 -7.62 -2.89 -4.83
CA ALA A 169 -6.91 -2.84 -3.56
C ALA A 169 -7.60 -1.91 -2.53
N VAL A 170 -8.19 -0.80 -2.99
CA VAL A 170 -8.99 0.08 -2.13
C VAL A 170 -10.28 -0.63 -1.68
N LEU A 171 -10.99 -1.29 -2.59
CA LEU A 171 -12.25 -1.97 -2.28
C LEU A 171 -12.08 -3.11 -1.25
N ILE A 172 -10.93 -3.79 -1.26
CA ILE A 172 -10.64 -4.87 -0.29
C ILE A 172 -9.89 -4.38 0.97
N GLY A 173 -9.67 -3.05 1.08
CA GLY A 173 -9.07 -2.46 2.27
C GLY A 173 -7.54 -2.58 2.38
N TYR A 174 -6.83 -2.77 1.27
CA TYR A 174 -5.36 -2.74 1.24
C TYR A 174 -4.80 -1.33 1.08
N LEU A 175 -5.59 -0.42 0.49
CA LEU A 175 -5.28 1.00 0.33
C LEU A 175 -6.45 1.85 0.83
N ARG A 176 -6.16 3.06 1.30
CA ARG A 176 -7.19 4.06 1.68
C ARG A 176 -7.77 4.76 0.46
N THR A 177 -6.91 5.13 -0.47
CA THR A 177 -7.25 5.87 -1.70
C THR A 177 -6.44 5.34 -2.85
N ASN A 178 -6.96 5.52 -4.07
CA ASN A 178 -6.23 5.13 -5.26
C ASN A 178 -5.25 6.25 -5.69
N PRO A 179 -3.94 6.04 -5.60
CA PRO A 179 -2.96 7.08 -5.93
C PRO A 179 -2.95 7.50 -7.40
N THR A 180 -3.54 6.70 -8.29
CA THR A 180 -3.63 7.04 -9.72
C THR A 180 -4.67 8.12 -10.02
N GLU A 181 -5.63 8.38 -9.11
CA GLU A 181 -6.71 9.35 -9.33
C GLU A 181 -6.19 10.79 -9.39
N ALA A 182 -5.11 11.10 -8.67
CA ALA A 182 -4.49 12.42 -8.67
C ALA A 182 -3.49 12.63 -9.81
N CYS A 183 -3.29 11.65 -10.72
CA CYS A 183 -2.29 11.73 -11.77
C CYS A 183 -2.82 12.41 -13.03
N ILE A 184 -1.94 13.18 -13.68
CA ILE A 184 -2.21 13.85 -14.94
C ILE A 184 -1.64 13.00 -16.08
N LEU A 185 -2.50 12.67 -17.04
CA LEU A 185 -2.12 11.87 -18.21
C LEU A 185 -1.86 12.74 -19.44
N PRO A 186 -0.97 12.34 -20.35
CA PRO A 186 -0.71 13.07 -21.58
C PRO A 186 -1.96 13.13 -22.46
N ARG A 187 -2.14 14.26 -23.14
CA ARG A 187 -3.24 14.44 -24.10
C ARG A 187 -3.01 13.61 -25.35
N ILE A 188 -4.07 12.97 -25.83
CA ILE A 188 -4.06 12.30 -27.15
C ILE A 188 -4.29 13.36 -28.21
N ILE A 189 -3.26 13.67 -29.01
CA ILE A 189 -3.39 14.50 -30.19
C ILE A 189 -3.85 13.59 -31.32
N ARG A 190 -5.08 13.79 -31.80
CA ARG A 190 -5.55 13.11 -33.01
C ARG A 190 -4.89 13.78 -34.21
N LYS A 191 -4.13 12.99 -35.00
CA LYS A 191 -3.71 13.46 -36.31
C LYS A 191 -4.98 13.49 -37.20
N GLU A 192 -5.30 14.64 -37.75
CA GLU A 192 -6.30 14.72 -38.80
C GLU A 192 -5.78 13.90 -39.97
N MET A 193 -6.57 12.92 -40.43
CA MET A 193 -6.29 12.23 -41.67
C MET A 193 -6.76 13.15 -42.80
N HIS A 194 -5.80 13.74 -43.47
CA HIS A 194 -6.12 14.39 -44.76
C HIS A 194 -6.43 13.29 -45.78
N PRO A 195 -7.52 13.43 -46.52
CA PRO A 195 -7.92 12.48 -47.57
C PRO A 195 -6.89 12.40 -48.72
#